data_7348b254f610c8c8f384b1f069728721
#
_entry.id   7348b254f610c8c8f384b1f069728721
#
_cell.length_a   1.000
_cell.length_b   1.000
_cell.length_c   1.000
_cell.angle_alpha   90.00
_cell.angle_beta   90.00
_cell.angle_gamma   90.00
#
_symmetry.space_group_name_H-M   'P 1'
#
loop_
_entity.id
_entity.type
_entity.pdbx_description
1 polymer ?
#
loop_
_entity_poly.entity_id
_entity_poly.type
_entity_poly.pdbx_seq_one_letter_code
_entity_poly.pdbx_strand_id
1 'polypeptide(L)'
;MTDKSKIGTGDPPRHGREKVSRLARLPEFFTYFGFACCCLVVVAGLLEIGSHAVLSLYHHSHWKTGADIAPDDPTFFAFPWARECVEEQPLRLKVRNTYFPFRIWGNSEWHDGCINNDVTDLGAVRRTINPVNPACGSQRKTNIWVLGGSTVYGTRIPDWGTLPSYLSKQLNTGSNCVEVTNLGVEGYVTNQEILLLMEKLKGGRTPDLVVFYDGFNDSDIGTSLQGPGAHGGYQTTKARLEGSLAGRLDFLERTALWHLALELSNPLGRKGPAKVPVDRLSSSSIDTLINYEANLRIARALGGVFGFKVCAFWQPAVIYGHKSLSPYEQLLLKLSSGQRYPFLALVPVYKEAENRAAENGDFVFLADAFDSVREPVYLDWVHLNPVGNEIIARAMTPYVQECLK
;
A
#
# COMPACT_ATOMS: atom_id res chain seq x y z
N MET A 1 -52.18 19.14 -95.58
CA MET A 1 -51.16 20.13 -95.38
C MET A 1 -50.57 19.84 -94.00
N THR A 2 -49.47 19.08 -94.00
CA THR A 2 -48.16 19.36 -93.54
C THR A 2 -48.12 19.97 -92.12
N ASP A 3 -47.60 19.30 -91.10
CA ASP A 3 -46.16 19.42 -90.85
C ASP A 3 -45.64 18.40 -89.84
N LYS A 4 -44.36 18.18 -89.93
CA LYS A 4 -43.54 17.07 -89.45
C LYS A 4 -43.16 17.19 -87.96
N SER A 5 -43.11 15.98 -87.38
CA SER A 5 -42.36 15.48 -86.27
C SER A 5 -40.97 16.14 -85.95
N LYS A 6 -40.60 16.28 -84.70
CA LYS A 6 -39.23 16.15 -84.22
C LYS A 6 -39.22 15.20 -83.05
N ILE A 7 -38.52 14.08 -83.24
CA ILE A 7 -38.11 13.10 -82.29
C ILE A 7 -36.92 13.69 -81.49
N GLY A 8 -37.07 13.93 -80.21
CA GLY A 8 -36.02 14.26 -79.29
C GLY A 8 -35.43 13.02 -78.66
N THR A 9 -34.17 12.70 -78.97
CA THR A 9 -33.37 11.65 -78.32
C THR A 9 -33.00 12.13 -76.96
N GLY A 10 -33.62 11.53 -75.95
CA GLY A 10 -33.21 11.77 -74.54
C GLY A 10 -32.00 10.89 -74.17
N ASP A 11 -30.94 11.49 -73.69
CA ASP A 11 -29.79 10.81 -73.06
C ASP A 11 -30.20 10.07 -71.79
N PRO A 12 -29.66 8.87 -71.52
CA PRO A 12 -29.96 8.10 -70.30
C PRO A 12 -29.27 8.76 -69.09
N PRO A 13 -29.84 8.66 -67.87
CA PRO A 13 -29.36 9.35 -66.66
C PRO A 13 -27.98 8.82 -66.21
N ARG A 14 -27.04 9.71 -66.01
CA ARG A 14 -25.65 9.47 -65.54
C ARG A 14 -25.53 8.99 -64.09
N HIS A 15 -26.57 8.55 -63.43
CA HIS A 15 -26.52 8.22 -61.98
C HIS A 15 -25.94 6.82 -61.63
N GLY A 16 -25.63 5.96 -62.60
CA GLY A 16 -25.14 4.59 -62.34
C GLY A 16 -23.61 4.45 -62.19
N ARG A 17 -22.82 5.36 -62.74
CA ARG A 17 -21.35 5.18 -62.78
C ARG A 17 -20.61 5.64 -61.52
N GLU A 18 -21.11 6.58 -60.72
CA GLU A 18 -20.45 7.02 -59.48
C GLU A 18 -20.55 6.02 -58.32
N LYS A 19 -21.65 5.27 -58.20
CA LYS A 19 -21.80 4.26 -57.12
C LYS A 19 -20.92 3.04 -57.33
N VAL A 20 -20.69 2.62 -58.53
CA VAL A 20 -19.81 1.47 -58.86
C VAL A 20 -18.34 1.75 -58.60
N SER A 21 -17.87 2.99 -58.83
CA SER A 21 -16.48 3.39 -58.58
C SER A 21 -16.15 3.51 -57.07
N ARG A 22 -17.14 3.80 -56.21
CA ARG A 22 -16.96 3.84 -54.75
C ARG A 22 -16.85 2.48 -54.14
N LEU A 23 -17.66 1.50 -54.59
CA LEU A 23 -17.64 0.12 -54.13
C LEU A 23 -16.35 -0.62 -54.54
N ALA A 24 -15.78 -0.31 -55.70
CA ALA A 24 -14.54 -0.93 -56.15
C ALA A 24 -13.28 -0.49 -55.35
N ARG A 25 -13.35 0.64 -54.63
CA ARG A 25 -12.21 1.15 -53.80
C ARG A 25 -12.27 0.68 -52.34
N LEU A 26 -13.34 0.04 -51.90
CA LEU A 26 -13.51 -0.49 -50.56
C LEU A 26 -12.39 -1.49 -50.15
N PRO A 27 -12.01 -2.48 -50.99
CA PRO A 27 -10.95 -3.42 -50.61
C PRO A 27 -9.61 -2.73 -50.41
N GLU A 28 -9.25 -1.77 -51.25
CA GLU A 28 -8.01 -0.99 -51.14
C GLU A 28 -8.02 -0.15 -49.85
N PHE A 29 -9.16 0.47 -49.50
CA PHE A 29 -9.30 1.22 -48.26
C PHE A 29 -9.05 0.33 -47.04
N PHE A 30 -9.64 -0.87 -46.98
CA PHE A 30 -9.42 -1.81 -45.87
C PHE A 30 -8.00 -2.30 -45.81
N THR A 31 -7.32 -2.49 -46.94
CA THR A 31 -5.91 -2.87 -47.00
C THR A 31 -5.01 -1.76 -46.44
N TYR A 32 -5.19 -0.51 -46.89
CA TYR A 32 -4.41 0.61 -46.39
C TYR A 32 -4.73 0.93 -44.92
N PHE A 33 -5.98 0.79 -44.51
CA PHE A 33 -6.38 0.95 -43.13
C PHE A 33 -5.75 -0.14 -42.24
N GLY A 34 -5.80 -1.38 -42.67
CA GLY A 34 -5.15 -2.51 -41.97
C GLY A 34 -3.64 -2.33 -41.86
N PHE A 35 -2.99 -1.90 -42.94
CA PHE A 35 -1.57 -1.58 -42.92
C PHE A 35 -1.23 -0.44 -41.97
N ALA A 36 -2.01 0.65 -41.98
CA ALA A 36 -1.82 1.78 -41.06
C ALA A 36 -1.98 1.33 -39.59
N CYS A 37 -2.98 0.49 -39.30
CA CYS A 37 -3.16 -0.08 -37.96
C CYS A 37 -1.95 -0.94 -37.53
N CYS A 38 -1.43 -1.78 -38.42
CA CYS A 38 -0.22 -2.57 -38.15
C CYS A 38 0.99 -1.67 -37.87
N CYS A 39 1.18 -0.62 -38.67
CA CYS A 39 2.27 0.34 -38.44
C CYS A 39 2.13 1.04 -37.09
N LEU A 40 0.92 1.45 -36.70
CA LEU A 40 0.68 2.07 -35.40
C LEU A 40 1.00 1.12 -34.22
N VAL A 41 0.62 -0.15 -34.34
CA VAL A 41 0.95 -1.17 -33.32
C VAL A 41 2.46 -1.38 -33.21
N VAL A 42 3.17 -1.45 -34.35
CA VAL A 42 4.64 -1.60 -34.37
C VAL A 42 5.30 -0.38 -33.75
N VAL A 43 4.86 0.84 -34.11
CA VAL A 43 5.41 2.08 -33.53
C VAL A 43 5.14 2.15 -32.03
N ALA A 44 3.91 1.81 -31.57
CA ALA A 44 3.59 1.78 -30.17
C ALA A 44 4.46 0.76 -29.40
N GLY A 45 4.68 -0.43 -29.99
CA GLY A 45 5.57 -1.45 -29.39
C GLY A 45 7.04 -0.98 -29.30
N LEU A 46 7.54 -0.32 -30.31
CA LEU A 46 8.90 0.26 -30.30
C LEU A 46 9.04 1.40 -29.26
N LEU A 47 8.02 2.25 -29.15
CA LEU A 47 7.99 3.30 -28.13
C LEU A 47 7.95 2.72 -26.72
N GLU A 48 7.18 1.64 -26.49
CA GLU A 48 7.11 0.96 -25.20
C GLU A 48 8.48 0.34 -24.83
N ILE A 49 9.12 -0.39 -25.76
CA ILE A 49 10.45 -0.96 -25.54
C ILE A 49 11.50 0.13 -25.27
N GLY A 50 11.47 1.20 -26.07
CA GLY A 50 12.35 2.34 -25.88
C GLY A 50 12.15 3.03 -24.52
N SER A 51 10.90 3.19 -24.10
CA SER A 51 10.55 3.76 -22.81
C SER A 51 11.04 2.89 -21.64
N HIS A 52 10.93 1.56 -21.74
CA HIS A 52 11.50 0.63 -20.76
C HIS A 52 13.03 0.79 -20.66
N ALA A 53 13.73 0.89 -21.79
CA ALA A 53 15.18 1.07 -21.80
C ALA A 53 15.59 2.41 -21.15
N VAL A 54 14.90 3.50 -21.51
CA VAL A 54 15.15 4.84 -20.95
C VAL A 54 14.88 4.87 -19.46
N LEU A 55 13.73 4.33 -19.01
CA LEU A 55 13.40 4.26 -17.58
C LEU A 55 14.40 3.41 -16.81
N SER A 56 14.85 2.29 -17.38
CA SER A 56 15.87 1.44 -16.74
C SER A 56 17.18 2.18 -16.55
N LEU A 57 17.65 2.90 -17.58
CA LEU A 57 18.85 3.74 -17.50
C LEU A 57 18.67 4.93 -16.54
N TYR A 58 17.51 5.58 -16.60
CA TYR A 58 17.16 6.68 -15.72
C TYR A 58 17.13 6.21 -14.24
N HIS A 59 16.44 5.13 -13.94
CA HIS A 59 16.41 4.58 -12.60
C HIS A 59 17.79 4.11 -12.14
N HIS A 60 18.59 3.49 -13.01
CA HIS A 60 19.96 3.10 -12.66
C HIS A 60 20.87 4.30 -12.37
N SER A 61 20.70 5.41 -13.08
CA SER A 61 21.49 6.64 -12.86
C SER A 61 20.96 7.51 -11.72
N HIS A 62 19.65 7.52 -11.46
CA HIS A 62 18.99 8.35 -10.44
C HIS A 62 18.73 7.60 -9.11
N TRP A 63 18.93 6.29 -9.09
CA TRP A 63 18.97 5.51 -7.85
C TRP A 63 19.96 6.10 -6.82
N LYS A 64 21.01 6.77 -7.31
CA LYS A 64 22.00 7.48 -6.49
C LYS A 64 21.54 8.86 -6.00
N THR A 65 20.40 9.38 -6.41
CA THR A 65 19.95 10.74 -6.11
C THR A 65 18.70 10.86 -5.25
N GLY A 66 18.29 9.79 -4.56
CA GLY A 66 17.25 9.86 -3.51
C GLY A 66 15.83 10.11 -4.01
N ALA A 67 15.52 9.76 -5.26
CA ALA A 67 14.15 9.85 -5.78
C ALA A 67 13.24 8.76 -5.19
N ASP A 68 13.77 7.60 -4.92
CA ASP A 68 13.20 6.62 -4.00
C ASP A 68 14.15 6.58 -2.82
N ILE A 69 13.67 6.90 -1.64
CA ILE A 69 14.48 6.91 -0.42
C ILE A 69 14.91 5.49 -0.12
N ALA A 70 15.81 4.98 -0.96
CA ALA A 70 16.70 3.92 -0.56
C ALA A 70 17.74 4.61 0.32
N PRO A 71 18.00 4.12 1.50
CA PRO A 71 18.95 4.77 2.38
C PRO A 71 20.32 4.77 1.72
N ASP A 72 20.74 5.93 1.17
CA ASP A 72 22.16 6.22 0.95
C ASP A 72 22.88 6.40 2.29
N ASP A 73 22.23 6.01 3.39
CA ASP A 73 22.88 5.98 4.70
C ASP A 73 23.80 4.76 4.75
N PRO A 74 25.14 4.97 4.73
CA PRO A 74 26.10 3.87 4.81
C PRO A 74 25.93 3.03 6.07
N THR A 75 25.29 3.58 7.12
CA THR A 75 24.98 2.84 8.35
C THR A 75 23.89 1.80 8.14
N PHE A 76 22.97 2.04 7.22
CA PHE A 76 21.91 1.10 6.87
C PHE A 76 22.47 -0.13 6.13
N PHE A 77 23.33 0.08 5.13
CA PHE A 77 23.97 -1.00 4.37
C PHE A 77 25.11 -1.72 5.13
N ALA A 78 25.44 -1.27 6.34
CA ALA A 78 26.32 -2.01 7.23
C ALA A 78 25.71 -3.36 7.68
N PHE A 79 24.39 -3.51 7.59
CA PHE A 79 23.71 -4.77 7.92
C PHE A 79 23.66 -5.70 6.69
N PRO A 80 24.14 -6.96 6.80
CA PRO A 80 24.15 -7.90 5.67
C PRO A 80 22.77 -8.11 5.03
N TRP A 81 21.70 -8.15 5.82
CA TRP A 81 20.34 -8.34 5.36
C TRP A 81 19.80 -7.16 4.53
N ALA A 82 20.34 -5.94 4.72
CA ALA A 82 19.79 -4.76 4.08
C ALA A 82 19.92 -4.80 2.55
N ARG A 83 21.05 -5.29 2.04
CA ARG A 83 21.25 -5.46 0.60
C ARG A 83 20.24 -6.44 0.00
N GLU A 84 20.08 -7.59 0.63
CA GLU A 84 19.16 -8.63 0.17
C GLU A 84 17.70 -8.18 0.19
N CYS A 85 17.28 -7.46 1.24
CA CYS A 85 15.90 -7.05 1.43
C CYS A 85 15.51 -5.75 0.74
N VAL A 86 16.46 -4.82 0.51
CA VAL A 86 16.17 -3.47 0.02
C VAL A 86 16.51 -3.28 -1.45
N GLU A 87 17.68 -3.77 -1.89
CA GLU A 87 18.15 -3.51 -3.27
C GLU A 87 17.32 -4.21 -4.35
N GLU A 88 16.67 -5.32 -4.05
CA GLU A 88 15.90 -6.08 -5.04
C GLU A 88 14.40 -5.68 -5.12
N GLN A 89 13.96 -4.73 -4.32
CA GLN A 89 12.53 -4.44 -4.12
C GLN A 89 11.75 -3.69 -5.22
N PRO A 90 12.29 -2.83 -6.08
CA PRO A 90 11.45 -2.06 -7.02
C PRO A 90 10.59 -2.91 -7.95
N LEU A 91 11.05 -4.12 -8.28
CA LEU A 91 10.31 -5.06 -9.14
C LEU A 91 9.35 -5.99 -8.35
N ARG A 92 9.61 -6.20 -7.05
CA ARG A 92 8.89 -7.18 -6.22
C ARG A 92 7.59 -6.67 -5.61
N LEU A 93 7.44 -5.37 -5.37
CA LEU A 93 6.22 -4.77 -4.78
C LEU A 93 4.94 -5.02 -5.59
N LYS A 94 5.04 -5.23 -6.90
CA LYS A 94 3.88 -5.36 -7.79
C LYS A 94 3.21 -6.73 -7.78
N VAL A 95 3.84 -7.78 -7.26
CA VAL A 95 3.38 -9.18 -7.42
C VAL A 95 2.88 -9.82 -6.12
N ARG A 96 3.20 -9.23 -4.96
CA ARG A 96 2.86 -9.80 -3.65
C ARG A 96 1.41 -9.63 -3.22
N ASN A 97 0.66 -8.74 -3.88
CA ASN A 97 -0.72 -8.47 -3.59
C ASN A 97 -1.64 -8.98 -4.70
N THR A 98 -2.74 -9.61 -4.32
CA THR A 98 -3.81 -10.03 -5.22
C THR A 98 -5.11 -9.35 -4.84
N TYR A 99 -6.08 -9.32 -5.78
CA TYR A 99 -7.40 -8.76 -5.53
C TYR A 99 -8.20 -9.64 -4.57
N PHE A 100 -8.82 -9.00 -3.58
CA PHE A 100 -9.80 -9.60 -2.70
C PHE A 100 -11.11 -8.78 -2.69
N PRO A 101 -12.28 -9.42 -2.73
CA PRO A 101 -13.56 -8.74 -2.58
C PRO A 101 -13.59 -7.94 -1.27
N PHE A 102 -14.19 -6.74 -1.30
CA PHE A 102 -14.36 -5.80 -0.18
C PHE A 102 -13.06 -5.20 0.37
N ARG A 103 -12.00 -5.98 0.51
CA ARG A 103 -10.68 -5.51 0.99
C ARG A 103 -9.82 -4.87 -0.10
N ILE A 104 -10.22 -5.04 -1.37
CA ILE A 104 -9.56 -4.56 -2.59
C ILE A 104 -8.28 -5.33 -2.93
N TRP A 105 -7.36 -5.49 -1.98
CA TRP A 105 -6.14 -6.32 -2.14
C TRP A 105 -5.82 -7.09 -0.86
N GLY A 106 -4.89 -8.01 -0.95
CA GLY A 106 -4.33 -8.76 0.17
C GLY A 106 -3.11 -9.54 -0.28
N ASN A 107 -2.42 -10.16 0.66
CA ASN A 107 -1.21 -10.92 0.40
C ASN A 107 -1.50 -12.11 -0.52
N SER A 108 -0.58 -12.39 -1.45
CA SER A 108 -0.48 -13.64 -2.19
C SER A 108 0.70 -14.46 -1.68
N GLU A 109 0.74 -15.75 -2.02
CA GLU A 109 1.91 -16.59 -1.79
C GLU A 109 3.15 -15.96 -2.43
N TRP A 110 4.22 -15.88 -1.64
CA TRP A 110 5.46 -15.27 -2.08
C TRP A 110 6.63 -15.81 -1.26
N HIS A 111 7.71 -16.18 -1.93
CA HIS A 111 8.93 -16.66 -1.29
C HIS A 111 10.15 -16.05 -1.98
N ASP A 112 10.97 -15.38 -1.18
CA ASP A 112 12.30 -14.92 -1.57
C ASP A 112 13.28 -15.09 -0.39
N GLY A 113 14.51 -14.68 -0.56
CA GLY A 113 15.51 -14.84 0.52
C GLY A 113 15.20 -14.03 1.78
N CYS A 114 14.38 -12.98 1.66
CA CYS A 114 14.12 -12.01 2.72
C CYS A 114 12.67 -12.02 3.22
N ILE A 115 11.71 -11.99 2.29
CA ILE A 115 10.28 -11.81 2.58
C ILE A 115 9.51 -13.03 2.12
N ASN A 116 8.78 -13.67 3.02
CA ASN A 116 7.99 -14.84 2.70
C ASN A 116 6.54 -14.68 3.18
N ASN A 117 5.59 -14.96 2.28
CA ASN A 117 4.18 -15.14 2.59
C ASN A 117 3.84 -16.61 2.43
N ASP A 118 3.54 -17.28 3.53
CA ASP A 118 3.17 -18.69 3.54
C ASP A 118 1.66 -18.85 3.39
N VAL A 119 1.25 -19.88 2.64
CA VAL A 119 -0.16 -20.28 2.57
C VAL A 119 -0.50 -21.12 3.80
N THR A 120 -1.41 -20.63 4.59
CA THR A 120 -1.94 -21.28 5.81
C THR A 120 -3.45 -21.45 5.69
N ASP A 121 -4.07 -21.98 6.73
CA ASP A 121 -5.53 -22.01 6.85
C ASP A 121 -6.18 -20.61 7.03
N LEU A 122 -5.35 -19.59 7.26
CA LEU A 122 -5.75 -18.17 7.22
C LEU A 122 -5.52 -17.53 5.85
N GLY A 123 -5.13 -18.30 4.83
CA GLY A 123 -4.71 -17.82 3.51
C GLY A 123 -3.24 -17.44 3.47
N ALA A 124 -2.83 -16.58 2.53
CA ALA A 124 -1.45 -16.13 2.45
C ALA A 124 -1.18 -15.09 3.56
N VAL A 125 -0.26 -15.43 4.46
CA VAL A 125 0.14 -14.60 5.59
C VAL A 125 1.64 -14.35 5.56
N ARG A 126 2.08 -13.20 6.04
CA ARG A 126 3.49 -12.88 6.18
C ARG A 126 4.14 -13.83 7.21
N ARG A 127 5.25 -14.48 6.85
CA ARG A 127 5.91 -15.43 7.75
C ARG A 127 6.31 -14.77 9.06
N THR A 128 5.97 -15.40 10.17
CA THR A 128 6.42 -15.05 11.51
C THR A 128 7.40 -16.09 12.03
N ILE A 129 8.53 -15.67 12.57
CA ILE A 129 9.46 -16.57 13.24
C ILE A 129 9.02 -16.76 14.68
N ASN A 130 8.29 -17.86 14.92
CA ASN A 130 7.88 -18.29 16.25
C ASN A 130 9.00 -19.18 16.84
N PRO A 131 9.64 -18.79 17.95
CA PRO A 131 10.67 -19.60 18.56
C PRO A 131 10.10 -20.90 19.13
N VAL A 132 10.85 -21.97 19.03
CA VAL A 132 10.52 -23.22 19.71
C VAL A 132 10.82 -23.03 21.21
N ASN A 133 9.75 -23.12 22.03
CA ASN A 133 9.90 -23.12 23.50
C ASN A 133 9.78 -24.56 24.00
N PRO A 134 10.87 -25.20 24.46
CA PRO A 134 10.84 -26.57 24.95
C PRO A 134 9.91 -26.80 26.14
N ALA A 135 9.63 -25.77 26.95
CA ALA A 135 8.71 -25.85 28.08
C ALA A 135 7.25 -26.05 27.63
N CYS A 136 6.92 -25.81 26.37
CA CYS A 136 5.54 -25.94 25.86
C CYS A 136 5.11 -27.41 25.66
N GLY A 137 6.03 -28.29 25.30
CA GLY A 137 5.66 -29.68 25.04
C GLY A 137 4.50 -29.79 24.02
N SER A 138 3.44 -30.52 24.43
CA SER A 138 2.18 -30.66 23.68
C SER A 138 1.07 -29.69 24.12
N GLN A 139 1.39 -28.68 24.92
CA GLN A 139 0.36 -27.75 25.43
C GLN A 139 -0.21 -26.92 24.23
N ARG A 140 -1.51 -26.56 24.38
CA ARG A 140 -2.14 -25.61 23.46
C ARG A 140 -1.41 -24.27 23.56
N LYS A 141 -1.01 -23.74 22.42
CA LYS A 141 -0.43 -22.41 22.34
C LYS A 141 -1.53 -21.34 22.37
N THR A 142 -1.24 -20.23 23.03
CA THR A 142 -2.03 -19.00 22.92
C THR A 142 -1.83 -18.42 21.53
N ASN A 143 -2.90 -18.30 20.77
CA ASN A 143 -2.85 -17.83 19.37
C ASN A 143 -3.13 -16.33 19.31
N ILE A 144 -2.16 -15.56 18.83
CA ILE A 144 -2.22 -14.10 18.70
C ILE A 144 -2.16 -13.72 17.23
N TRP A 145 -3.17 -12.98 16.77
CA TRP A 145 -3.14 -12.37 15.43
C TRP A 145 -2.73 -10.91 15.53
N VAL A 146 -1.73 -10.52 14.75
CA VAL A 146 -1.29 -9.12 14.65
C VAL A 146 -1.74 -8.56 13.32
N LEU A 147 -2.66 -7.60 13.37
CA LEU A 147 -3.20 -6.85 12.23
C LEU A 147 -2.52 -5.49 12.14
N GLY A 148 -2.45 -4.94 10.94
CA GLY A 148 -1.85 -3.65 10.65
C GLY A 148 -1.48 -3.51 9.19
N GLY A 149 -0.88 -2.38 8.87
CA GLY A 149 -0.38 -2.05 7.55
C GLY A 149 0.99 -2.67 7.23
N SER A 150 1.76 -1.95 6.42
CA SER A 150 3.11 -2.33 5.99
C SER A 150 4.13 -2.45 7.15
N THR A 151 3.91 -1.78 8.25
CA THR A 151 4.76 -1.83 9.45
C THR A 151 4.63 -3.16 10.19
N VAL A 152 3.42 -3.74 10.25
CA VAL A 152 3.17 -5.10 10.73
C VAL A 152 3.66 -6.13 9.72
N TYR A 153 3.33 -5.93 8.44
CA TYR A 153 3.83 -6.78 7.35
C TYR A 153 5.35 -6.90 7.40
N GLY A 154 6.06 -5.83 7.71
CA GLY A 154 7.51 -5.78 7.74
C GLY A 154 8.09 -5.57 6.36
N THR A 155 7.64 -4.48 5.69
CA THR A 155 8.18 -4.07 4.38
C THR A 155 9.67 -3.78 4.48
N ARG A 156 10.45 -4.33 3.55
CA ARG A 156 11.91 -4.17 3.42
C ARG A 156 12.74 -4.79 4.54
N ILE A 157 12.18 -5.68 5.34
CA ILE A 157 12.93 -6.36 6.41
C ILE A 157 12.73 -7.88 6.34
N PRO A 158 13.71 -8.66 6.81
CA PRO A 158 13.63 -10.11 6.80
C PRO A 158 12.54 -10.62 7.76
N ASP A 159 12.07 -11.86 7.55
CA ASP A 159 11.04 -12.50 8.36
C ASP A 159 11.31 -12.44 9.86
N TRP A 160 12.56 -12.66 10.26
CA TRP A 160 12.97 -12.62 11.66
C TRP A 160 12.99 -11.22 12.27
N GLY A 161 13.08 -10.19 11.44
CA GLY A 161 13.15 -8.79 11.85
C GLY A 161 11.80 -8.08 11.97
N THR A 162 10.69 -8.76 11.67
CA THR A 162 9.34 -8.18 11.75
C THR A 162 8.89 -7.97 13.19
N LEU A 163 8.02 -6.98 13.41
CA LEU A 163 7.41 -6.73 14.72
C LEU A 163 6.72 -7.99 15.30
N PRO A 164 5.89 -8.73 14.54
CA PRO A 164 5.30 -9.96 15.04
C PRO A 164 6.31 -11.05 15.43
N SER A 165 7.44 -11.17 14.70
CA SER A 165 8.50 -12.12 15.05
C SER A 165 9.19 -11.76 16.36
N TYR A 166 9.49 -10.48 16.58
CA TYR A 166 10.03 -10.03 17.87
C TYR A 166 9.01 -10.14 19.00
N LEU A 167 7.75 -9.81 18.76
CA LEU A 167 6.69 -9.97 19.76
C LEU A 167 6.55 -11.44 20.18
N SER A 168 6.57 -12.35 19.21
CA SER A 168 6.60 -13.80 19.48
C SER A 168 7.79 -14.19 20.37
N LYS A 169 8.98 -13.70 20.03
CA LYS A 169 10.21 -13.96 20.82
C LYS A 169 10.10 -13.43 22.24
N GLN A 170 9.52 -12.24 22.44
CA GLN A 170 9.36 -11.64 23.78
C GLN A 170 8.32 -12.37 24.63
N LEU A 171 7.26 -12.88 24.01
CA LEU A 171 6.18 -13.56 24.71
C LEU A 171 6.49 -15.04 25.02
N ASN A 172 7.28 -15.74 24.20
CA ASN A 172 7.67 -17.13 24.40
C ASN A 172 8.80 -17.29 25.40
N THR A 173 8.61 -16.82 26.63
CA THR A 173 9.58 -16.89 27.73
C THR A 173 9.01 -17.72 28.90
N GLY A 174 9.86 -18.42 29.61
CA GLY A 174 9.45 -19.29 30.72
C GLY A 174 8.48 -20.38 30.24
N SER A 175 7.33 -20.51 30.88
CA SER A 175 6.28 -21.47 30.55
C SER A 175 5.23 -20.92 29.56
N ASN A 176 5.38 -19.71 29.06
CA ASN A 176 4.43 -19.12 28.11
C ASN A 176 4.58 -19.75 26.73
N CYS A 177 3.48 -20.23 26.19
CA CYS A 177 3.42 -20.92 24.90
C CYS A 177 2.52 -20.12 23.96
N VAL A 178 3.15 -19.28 23.12
CA VAL A 178 2.48 -18.33 22.26
C VAL A 178 2.80 -18.64 20.80
N GLU A 179 1.82 -18.51 19.93
CA GLU A 179 1.98 -18.51 18.50
C GLU A 179 1.45 -17.19 17.94
N VAL A 180 2.31 -16.43 17.31
CA VAL A 180 1.96 -15.14 16.71
C VAL A 180 1.85 -15.29 15.21
N THR A 181 0.73 -14.83 14.63
CA THR A 181 0.50 -14.79 13.19
C THR A 181 0.51 -13.35 12.71
N ASN A 182 1.33 -13.08 11.70
CA ASN A 182 1.42 -11.79 11.05
C ASN A 182 0.34 -11.67 9.95
N LEU A 183 -0.74 -10.95 10.25
CA LEU A 183 -1.81 -10.63 9.31
C LEU A 183 -1.67 -9.22 8.72
N GLY A 184 -0.50 -8.60 8.81
CA GLY A 184 -0.20 -7.32 8.20
C GLY A 184 -0.33 -7.37 6.68
N VAL A 185 -0.87 -6.30 6.09
CA VAL A 185 -0.99 -6.13 4.64
C VAL A 185 -0.57 -4.72 4.27
N GLU A 186 0.32 -4.59 3.30
CA GLU A 186 0.85 -3.28 2.88
C GLU A 186 -0.26 -2.30 2.48
N GLY A 187 -0.21 -1.10 3.06
CA GLY A 187 -1.16 -0.01 2.77
C GLY A 187 -2.55 -0.16 3.40
N TYR A 188 -2.78 -1.16 4.27
CA TYR A 188 -4.05 -1.28 4.98
C TYR A 188 -4.26 -0.15 5.98
N VAL A 189 -5.53 0.20 6.13
CA VAL A 189 -6.09 1.01 7.21
C VAL A 189 -7.02 0.14 8.05
N THR A 190 -7.34 0.56 9.26
CA THR A 190 -8.17 -0.22 10.20
C THR A 190 -9.48 -0.71 9.62
N ASN A 191 -10.12 0.02 8.71
CA ASN A 191 -11.33 -0.45 8.02
C ASN A 191 -11.11 -1.76 7.23
N GLN A 192 -9.97 -1.87 6.53
CA GLN A 192 -9.63 -3.08 5.78
C GLN A 192 -9.24 -4.22 6.71
N GLU A 193 -8.65 -3.92 7.85
CA GLU A 193 -8.25 -4.90 8.88
C GLU A 193 -9.47 -5.51 9.56
N ILE A 194 -10.50 -4.72 9.86
CA ILE A 194 -11.79 -5.23 10.36
C ILE A 194 -12.42 -6.18 9.33
N LEU A 195 -12.40 -5.84 8.04
CA LEU A 195 -12.90 -6.73 6.99
C LEU A 195 -12.08 -8.02 6.90
N LEU A 196 -10.75 -7.94 7.05
CA LEU A 196 -9.88 -9.11 7.10
C LEU A 196 -10.20 -9.98 8.32
N LEU A 197 -10.32 -9.39 9.51
CA LEU A 197 -10.71 -10.09 10.75
C LEU A 197 -12.03 -10.83 10.58
N MET A 198 -13.06 -10.15 10.09
CA MET A 198 -14.37 -10.75 9.83
C MET A 198 -14.28 -11.91 8.83
N GLU A 199 -13.46 -11.81 7.79
CA GLU A 199 -13.24 -12.89 6.81
C GLU A 199 -12.67 -14.14 7.50
N LYS A 200 -11.64 -13.99 8.37
CA LYS A 200 -11.03 -15.11 9.07
C LYS A 200 -11.99 -15.75 10.08
N LEU A 201 -12.74 -14.94 10.83
CA LEU A 201 -13.77 -15.42 11.76
C LEU A 201 -14.88 -16.19 11.03
N LYS A 202 -15.35 -15.72 9.88
CA LYS A 202 -16.32 -16.45 9.03
C LYS A 202 -15.76 -17.77 8.51
N GLY A 203 -14.45 -17.89 8.34
CA GLY A 203 -13.75 -19.12 8.01
C GLY A 203 -13.65 -20.11 9.18
N GLY A 204 -14.25 -19.81 10.35
CA GLY A 204 -14.23 -20.68 11.53
C GLY A 204 -12.92 -20.63 12.31
N ARG A 205 -12.08 -19.63 12.10
CA ARG A 205 -10.80 -19.45 12.80
C ARG A 205 -10.96 -18.36 13.85
N THR A 206 -10.47 -18.61 15.05
CA THR A 206 -10.56 -17.67 16.17
C THR A 206 -9.23 -17.64 16.91
N PRO A 207 -8.62 -16.45 17.13
CA PRO A 207 -7.45 -16.29 17.97
C PRO A 207 -7.86 -16.24 19.46
N ASP A 208 -6.89 -16.20 20.35
CA ASP A 208 -7.10 -15.83 21.75
C ASP A 208 -7.01 -14.30 21.93
N LEU A 209 -6.16 -13.65 21.11
CA LEU A 209 -5.95 -12.22 21.13
C LEU A 209 -5.77 -11.68 19.71
N VAL A 210 -6.40 -10.56 19.43
CA VAL A 210 -6.13 -9.72 18.25
C VAL A 210 -5.37 -8.46 18.69
N VAL A 211 -4.25 -8.21 18.05
CA VAL A 211 -3.42 -7.03 18.26
C VAL A 211 -3.50 -6.15 17.01
N PHE A 212 -3.91 -4.91 17.16
CA PHE A 212 -3.84 -3.87 16.14
C PHE A 212 -2.60 -2.99 16.35
N TYR A 213 -1.86 -2.72 15.28
CA TYR A 213 -0.73 -1.81 15.30
C TYR A 213 -0.80 -0.88 14.09
N ASP A 214 -1.34 0.32 14.31
CA ASP A 214 -1.82 1.23 13.29
C ASP A 214 -1.41 2.69 13.57
N GLY A 215 -1.93 3.60 12.75
CA GLY A 215 -1.85 5.03 12.96
C GLY A 215 -1.42 5.80 11.73
N PHE A 216 -0.31 5.44 11.07
CA PHE A 216 0.21 6.22 9.95
C PHE A 216 -0.72 6.17 8.73
N ASN A 217 -1.15 4.99 8.31
CA ASN A 217 -2.02 4.84 7.13
C ASN A 217 -3.40 5.48 7.39
N ASP A 218 -3.98 5.26 8.57
CA ASP A 218 -5.24 5.90 8.97
C ASP A 218 -5.09 7.43 8.98
N SER A 219 -3.97 7.96 9.46
CA SER A 219 -3.66 9.38 9.42
C SER A 219 -3.47 9.90 8.00
N ASP A 220 -2.72 9.19 7.16
CA ASP A 220 -2.43 9.59 5.77
C ASP A 220 -3.71 9.66 4.93
N ILE A 221 -4.54 8.63 5.01
CA ILE A 221 -5.83 8.58 4.32
C ILE A 221 -6.83 9.55 4.94
N GLY A 222 -6.93 9.60 6.27
CA GLY A 222 -7.87 10.47 6.98
C GLY A 222 -7.66 11.95 6.71
N THR A 223 -6.41 12.39 6.56
CA THR A 223 -6.07 13.78 6.18
C THR A 223 -6.05 14.03 4.67
N SER A 224 -6.33 13.02 3.87
CA SER A 224 -6.48 13.18 2.43
C SER A 224 -7.88 13.71 2.08
N LEU A 225 -8.07 14.16 0.84
CA LEU A 225 -9.40 14.59 0.35
C LEU A 225 -10.42 13.45 0.31
N GLN A 226 -10.00 12.21 0.51
CA GLN A 226 -10.88 11.05 0.56
C GLN A 226 -11.54 10.89 1.92
N GLY A 227 -10.87 11.36 2.96
CA GLY A 227 -11.33 11.29 4.34
C GLY A 227 -11.15 9.91 5.00
N PRO A 228 -11.44 9.82 6.31
CA PRO A 228 -11.31 8.60 7.08
C PRO A 228 -12.23 7.49 6.54
N GLY A 229 -11.80 6.26 6.67
CA GLY A 229 -12.53 5.08 6.18
C GLY A 229 -12.32 4.73 4.72
N ALA A 230 -11.67 5.59 3.92
CA ALA A 230 -11.23 5.26 2.58
C ALA A 230 -10.01 4.32 2.63
N HIS A 231 -9.59 3.80 1.48
CA HIS A 231 -8.40 2.97 1.31
C HIS A 231 -7.41 3.61 0.33
N GLY A 232 -6.17 3.19 0.35
CA GLY A 232 -5.18 3.55 -0.67
C GLY A 232 -5.71 3.19 -2.08
N GLY A 233 -5.53 4.07 -3.07
CA GLY A 233 -6.07 3.86 -4.42
C GLY A 233 -7.58 4.09 -4.58
N TYR A 234 -8.25 4.69 -3.59
CA TYR A 234 -9.69 5.00 -3.64
C TYR A 234 -10.06 5.77 -4.91
N GLN A 235 -9.33 6.83 -5.27
CA GLN A 235 -9.62 7.66 -6.44
C GLN A 235 -9.56 6.86 -7.75
N THR A 236 -8.56 6.00 -7.90
CA THR A 236 -8.42 5.12 -9.07
C THR A 236 -9.58 4.14 -9.16
N THR A 237 -9.93 3.49 -8.05
CA THR A 237 -11.07 2.56 -7.98
C THR A 237 -12.40 3.26 -8.30
N LYS A 238 -12.62 4.44 -7.70
CA LYS A 238 -13.79 5.28 -7.96
C LYS A 238 -13.89 5.69 -9.42
N ALA A 239 -12.80 6.21 -9.99
CA ALA A 239 -12.75 6.64 -11.40
C ALA A 239 -13.08 5.50 -12.37
N ARG A 240 -12.64 4.27 -12.06
CA ARG A 240 -12.98 3.06 -12.84
C ARG A 240 -14.47 2.74 -12.77
N LEU A 241 -15.03 2.71 -11.55
CA LEU A 241 -16.43 2.38 -11.32
C LEU A 241 -17.40 3.42 -11.90
N GLU A 242 -17.07 4.69 -11.79
CA GLU A 242 -17.86 5.80 -12.34
C GLU A 242 -17.68 5.95 -13.86
N GLY A 243 -16.85 5.13 -14.49
CA GLY A 243 -16.65 5.12 -15.94
C GLY A 243 -16.04 6.42 -16.49
N SER A 244 -15.30 7.16 -15.67
CA SER A 244 -14.58 8.36 -16.09
C SER A 244 -13.57 8.04 -17.20
N LEU A 245 -13.21 9.03 -18.03
CA LEU A 245 -12.20 8.84 -19.08
C LEU A 245 -10.87 8.34 -18.49
N ALA A 246 -10.46 8.87 -17.34
CA ALA A 246 -9.27 8.41 -16.61
C ALA A 246 -9.38 6.93 -16.22
N GLY A 247 -10.54 6.49 -15.68
CA GLY A 247 -10.78 5.09 -15.35
C GLY A 247 -10.82 4.15 -16.57
N ARG A 248 -11.25 4.65 -17.74
CA ARG A 248 -11.23 3.87 -19.00
C ARG A 248 -9.83 3.75 -19.61
N LEU A 249 -8.98 4.72 -19.39
CA LEU A 249 -7.61 4.79 -19.91
C LEU A 249 -6.56 4.27 -18.92
N ASP A 250 -6.96 3.69 -17.79
CA ASP A 250 -6.03 3.22 -16.74
C ASP A 250 -5.08 2.13 -17.22
N PHE A 251 -5.44 1.40 -18.31
CA PHE A 251 -4.53 0.44 -18.93
C PHE A 251 -3.24 1.10 -19.43
N LEU A 252 -3.29 2.39 -19.79
CA LEU A 252 -2.11 3.16 -20.17
C LEU A 252 -1.14 3.35 -19.00
N GLU A 253 -1.65 3.40 -17.76
CA GLU A 253 -0.83 3.50 -16.55
C GLU A 253 0.08 2.29 -16.34
N ARG A 254 -0.17 1.18 -17.06
CA ARG A 254 0.67 -0.02 -17.05
C ARG A 254 1.80 0.03 -18.06
N THR A 255 1.82 1.03 -18.95
CA THR A 255 2.82 1.16 -20.00
C THR A 255 4.04 1.93 -19.52
N ALA A 256 5.23 1.52 -20.00
CA ALA A 256 6.47 2.24 -19.72
C ALA A 256 6.45 3.63 -20.37
N LEU A 257 5.79 3.77 -21.50
CA LEU A 257 5.60 5.05 -22.18
C LEU A 257 4.84 6.05 -21.30
N TRP A 258 3.79 5.60 -20.60
CA TRP A 258 3.05 6.45 -19.65
C TRP A 258 3.93 6.87 -18.46
N HIS A 259 4.67 5.91 -17.89
CA HIS A 259 5.59 6.21 -16.81
C HIS A 259 6.68 7.19 -17.23
N LEU A 260 7.25 7.02 -18.41
CA LEU A 260 8.24 7.95 -18.98
C LEU A 260 7.64 9.34 -19.20
N ALA A 261 6.43 9.43 -19.76
CA ALA A 261 5.73 10.70 -19.95
C ALA A 261 5.47 11.42 -18.63
N LEU A 262 5.10 10.68 -17.56
CA LEU A 262 4.93 11.24 -16.22
C LEU A 262 6.24 11.74 -15.64
N GLU A 263 7.34 11.00 -15.77
CA GLU A 263 8.67 11.44 -15.32
C GLU A 263 9.13 12.71 -16.05
N LEU A 264 8.94 12.78 -17.36
CA LEU A 264 9.30 13.95 -18.17
C LEU A 264 8.41 15.18 -17.90
N SER A 265 7.13 14.94 -17.58
CA SER A 265 6.18 16.03 -17.27
C SER A 265 6.33 16.58 -15.86
N ASN A 266 6.96 15.84 -14.97
CA ASN A 266 7.14 16.22 -13.56
C ASN A 266 8.54 15.87 -13.04
N PRO A 267 9.59 16.56 -13.54
CA PRO A 267 10.98 16.28 -13.17
C PRO A 267 11.29 16.51 -11.66
N LEU A 268 10.40 17.17 -10.92
CA LEU A 268 10.49 17.36 -9.47
C LEU A 268 9.82 16.22 -8.67
N GLY A 269 9.34 15.16 -9.35
CA GLY A 269 8.71 14.00 -8.75
C GLY A 269 7.20 14.14 -8.58
N ARG A 270 6.51 12.99 -8.45
CA ARG A 270 5.06 12.95 -8.25
C ARG A 270 4.68 13.71 -6.99
N LYS A 271 3.66 14.57 -7.08
CA LYS A 271 3.03 15.14 -5.89
C LYS A 271 2.42 14.00 -5.08
N GLY A 272 2.61 14.02 -3.78
CA GLY A 272 1.90 13.13 -2.87
C GLY A 272 0.38 13.35 -2.96
N PRO A 273 -0.41 12.50 -2.30
CA PRO A 273 -1.85 12.65 -2.27
C PRO A 273 -2.23 14.04 -1.76
N ALA A 274 -3.23 14.64 -2.41
CA ALA A 274 -3.72 15.95 -1.99
C ALA A 274 -4.31 15.83 -0.58
N LYS A 275 -3.82 16.67 0.33
CA LYS A 275 -4.29 16.76 1.71
C LYS A 275 -5.42 17.77 1.83
N VAL A 276 -6.23 17.62 2.87
CA VAL A 276 -7.23 18.63 3.21
C VAL A 276 -6.55 19.98 3.50
N PRO A 277 -7.22 21.11 3.22
CA PRO A 277 -6.72 22.42 3.57
C PRO A 277 -6.38 22.54 5.07
N VAL A 278 -5.42 23.40 5.41
CA VAL A 278 -4.88 23.55 6.78
C VAL A 278 -5.99 23.88 7.81
N ASP A 279 -6.98 24.67 7.41
CA ASP A 279 -8.14 25.02 8.23
C ASP A 279 -9.07 23.83 8.56
N ARG A 280 -8.96 22.74 7.81
CA ARG A 280 -9.71 21.49 8.04
C ARG A 280 -8.89 20.37 8.69
N LEU A 281 -7.61 20.56 8.89
CA LEU A 281 -6.76 19.51 9.47
C LEU A 281 -7.21 19.09 10.87
N SER A 282 -7.66 20.05 11.70
CA SER A 282 -8.14 19.75 13.06
C SER A 282 -9.39 18.85 13.04
N SER A 283 -10.42 19.23 12.26
CA SER A 283 -11.63 18.41 12.13
C SER A 283 -11.36 17.05 11.51
N SER A 284 -10.50 17.00 10.47
CA SER A 284 -10.11 15.75 9.83
C SER A 284 -9.33 14.83 10.77
N SER A 285 -8.54 15.40 11.69
CA SER A 285 -7.82 14.62 12.71
C SER A 285 -8.80 13.98 13.69
N ILE A 286 -9.79 14.74 14.17
CA ILE A 286 -10.84 14.23 15.04
C ILE A 286 -11.64 13.12 14.34
N ASP A 287 -12.07 13.34 13.10
CA ASP A 287 -12.82 12.36 12.31
C ASP A 287 -12.02 11.06 12.07
N THR A 288 -10.70 11.18 11.87
CA THR A 288 -9.81 10.02 11.72
C THR A 288 -9.80 9.17 12.98
N LEU A 289 -9.65 9.78 14.15
CA LEU A 289 -9.65 9.05 15.42
C LEU A 289 -11.03 8.49 15.77
N ILE A 290 -12.12 9.21 15.47
CA ILE A 290 -13.49 8.68 15.64
C ILE A 290 -13.67 7.41 14.82
N ASN A 291 -13.21 7.40 13.55
CA ASN A 291 -13.26 6.21 12.69
C ASN A 291 -12.40 5.06 13.24
N TYR A 292 -11.18 5.35 13.67
CA TYR A 292 -10.27 4.37 14.26
C TYR A 292 -10.88 3.71 15.51
N GLU A 293 -11.31 4.51 16.49
CA GLU A 293 -11.94 4.03 17.71
C GLU A 293 -13.25 3.25 17.44
N ALA A 294 -14.02 3.67 16.44
CA ALA A 294 -15.21 2.93 16.00
C ALA A 294 -14.85 1.52 15.51
N ASN A 295 -13.77 1.39 14.73
CA ASN A 295 -13.25 0.10 14.29
C ASN A 295 -12.78 -0.76 15.47
N LEU A 296 -12.08 -0.20 16.45
CA LEU A 296 -11.68 -0.92 17.66
C LEU A 296 -12.89 -1.39 18.47
N ARG A 297 -13.96 -0.58 18.59
CA ARG A 297 -15.21 -1.01 19.24
C ARG A 297 -15.86 -2.17 18.51
N ILE A 298 -15.87 -2.17 17.17
CA ILE A 298 -16.35 -3.29 16.35
C ILE A 298 -15.50 -4.54 16.61
N ALA A 299 -14.17 -4.41 16.61
CA ALA A 299 -13.28 -5.53 16.91
C ALA A 299 -13.55 -6.14 18.28
N ARG A 300 -13.74 -5.30 19.32
CA ARG A 300 -14.07 -5.75 20.67
C ARG A 300 -15.45 -6.43 20.76
N ALA A 301 -16.44 -5.91 20.04
CA ALA A 301 -17.75 -6.53 19.96
C ALA A 301 -17.65 -7.93 19.30
N LEU A 302 -16.88 -8.07 18.23
CA LEU A 302 -16.57 -9.37 17.63
C LEU A 302 -15.85 -10.28 18.64
N GLY A 303 -14.87 -9.74 19.38
CA GLY A 303 -14.20 -10.46 20.46
C GLY A 303 -15.14 -11.02 21.50
N GLY A 304 -16.15 -10.24 21.93
CA GLY A 304 -17.19 -10.69 22.84
C GLY A 304 -18.06 -11.82 22.31
N VAL A 305 -18.31 -11.84 20.99
CA VAL A 305 -19.11 -12.89 20.32
C VAL A 305 -18.28 -14.15 20.06
N PHE A 306 -17.04 -13.99 19.60
CA PHE A 306 -16.20 -15.10 19.14
C PHE A 306 -15.22 -15.61 20.21
N GLY A 307 -15.11 -14.94 21.37
CA GLY A 307 -14.31 -15.40 22.52
C GLY A 307 -12.83 -15.04 22.41
N PHE A 308 -12.48 -13.89 21.82
CA PHE A 308 -11.11 -13.37 21.80
C PHE A 308 -11.03 -11.95 22.41
N LYS A 309 -9.82 -11.56 22.82
CA LYS A 309 -9.55 -10.23 23.35
C LYS A 309 -8.92 -9.33 22.29
N VAL A 310 -8.92 -8.01 22.51
CA VAL A 310 -8.36 -7.01 21.59
C VAL A 310 -7.41 -6.09 22.32
N CYS A 311 -6.23 -5.92 21.77
CA CYS A 311 -5.22 -4.96 22.19
C CYS A 311 -4.89 -4.05 21.01
N ALA A 312 -4.75 -2.74 21.22
CA ALA A 312 -4.49 -1.79 20.14
C ALA A 312 -3.37 -0.83 20.48
N PHE A 313 -2.56 -0.49 19.48
CA PHE A 313 -1.38 0.34 19.61
C PHE A 313 -1.31 1.35 18.48
N TRP A 314 -1.03 2.60 18.83
CA TRP A 314 -0.73 3.66 17.86
C TRP A 314 0.77 3.75 17.63
N GLN A 315 1.20 3.51 16.40
CA GLN A 315 2.60 3.36 16.00
C GLN A 315 3.38 4.69 16.01
N PRO A 316 4.70 4.67 16.26
CA PRO A 316 5.56 5.83 16.08
C PRO A 316 5.75 6.18 14.61
N ALA A 317 6.08 7.46 14.35
CA ALA A 317 6.50 7.95 13.06
C ALA A 317 7.57 9.04 13.24
N VAL A 318 8.49 9.18 12.29
CA VAL A 318 9.59 10.15 12.38
C VAL A 318 9.13 11.60 12.52
N ILE A 319 7.88 11.86 12.12
CA ILE A 319 7.27 13.21 12.15
C ILE A 319 6.76 13.61 13.54
N TYR A 320 6.69 12.69 14.51
CA TYR A 320 6.13 12.91 15.84
C TYR A 320 6.87 12.14 16.91
N GLY A 321 7.09 12.75 18.09
CA GLY A 321 7.86 12.20 19.20
C GLY A 321 9.10 13.03 19.52
N HIS A 322 9.88 12.60 20.51
CA HIS A 322 11.04 13.32 21.00
C HIS A 322 12.37 12.60 20.75
N LYS A 323 12.37 11.61 19.85
CA LYS A 323 13.60 10.90 19.46
C LYS A 323 14.67 11.86 18.98
N SER A 324 15.90 11.68 19.48
CA SER A 324 17.07 12.33 18.91
C SER A 324 17.36 11.74 17.52
N LEU A 325 16.93 12.45 16.47
CA LEU A 325 17.01 11.98 15.09
C LEU A 325 18.45 11.94 14.57
N SER A 326 18.85 10.85 13.94
CA SER A 326 20.07 10.74 13.16
C SER A 326 20.07 11.71 11.96
N PRO A 327 21.22 11.98 11.31
CA PRO A 327 21.26 12.83 10.11
C PRO A 327 20.29 12.37 9.00
N TYR A 328 20.16 11.05 8.80
CA TYR A 328 19.22 10.48 7.84
C TYR A 328 17.77 10.71 8.26
N GLU A 329 17.41 10.45 9.50
CA GLU A 329 16.06 10.68 10.04
C GLU A 329 15.68 12.18 9.99
N GLN A 330 16.66 13.08 10.19
CA GLN A 330 16.46 14.53 10.00
C GLN A 330 16.17 14.87 8.54
N LEU A 331 16.82 14.19 7.58
CA LEU A 331 16.52 14.34 6.17
C LEU A 331 15.08 13.89 5.86
N LEU A 332 14.64 12.75 6.40
CA LEU A 332 13.25 12.27 6.26
C LEU A 332 12.25 13.32 6.78
N LEU A 333 12.50 13.88 7.96
CA LEU A 333 11.65 14.92 8.54
C LEU A 333 11.61 16.16 7.65
N LYS A 334 12.75 16.61 7.13
CA LYS A 334 12.82 17.74 6.19
C LYS A 334 12.02 17.48 4.92
N LEU A 335 12.12 16.28 4.34
CA LEU A 335 11.38 15.89 3.14
C LEU A 335 9.86 15.84 3.38
N SER A 336 9.43 15.60 4.63
CA SER A 336 8.01 15.56 5.02
C SER A 336 7.29 16.90 4.89
N SER A 337 8.01 18.01 4.75
CA SER A 337 7.44 19.34 4.47
C SER A 337 7.18 19.59 2.99
N GLY A 338 7.66 18.71 2.10
CA GLY A 338 7.56 18.85 0.66
C GLY A 338 6.20 18.45 0.09
N GLN A 339 5.91 18.92 -1.14
CA GLN A 339 4.67 18.56 -1.85
C GLN A 339 4.62 17.07 -2.23
N ARG A 340 5.77 16.41 -2.34
CA ARG A 340 5.85 14.98 -2.69
C ARG A 340 5.45 14.09 -1.52
N TYR A 341 5.85 14.47 -0.31
CA TYR A 341 5.62 13.72 0.93
C TYR A 341 5.06 14.66 2.01
N PRO A 342 3.80 15.06 1.93
CA PRO A 342 3.22 16.07 2.82
C PRO A 342 2.88 15.48 4.21
N PHE A 343 3.80 14.71 4.82
CA PHE A 343 3.52 13.97 6.05
C PHE A 343 3.50 14.84 7.31
N LEU A 344 4.04 16.07 7.28
CA LEU A 344 3.83 17.00 8.39
C LEU A 344 2.35 17.35 8.60
N ALA A 345 1.49 17.16 7.59
CA ALA A 345 0.05 17.28 7.76
C ALA A 345 -0.57 16.24 8.71
N LEU A 346 0.16 15.17 9.05
CA LEU A 346 -0.28 14.12 9.97
C LEU A 346 -0.03 14.46 11.44
N VAL A 347 0.83 15.46 11.72
CA VAL A 347 1.17 15.87 13.10
C VAL A 347 -0.07 16.16 13.95
N PRO A 348 -1.12 16.88 13.47
CA PRO A 348 -2.34 17.08 14.24
C PRO A 348 -3.08 15.78 14.60
N VAL A 349 -3.04 14.76 13.71
CA VAL A 349 -3.65 13.45 14.00
C VAL A 349 -2.90 12.74 15.12
N TYR A 350 -1.56 12.75 15.07
CA TYR A 350 -0.73 12.14 16.11
C TYR A 350 -0.94 12.82 17.47
N LYS A 351 -1.05 14.16 17.49
CA LYS A 351 -1.35 14.88 18.70
C LYS A 351 -2.73 14.56 19.27
N GLU A 352 -3.74 14.43 18.39
CA GLU A 352 -5.08 14.01 18.81
C GLU A 352 -5.07 12.57 19.33
N ALA A 353 -4.31 11.67 18.69
CA ALA A 353 -4.14 10.29 19.14
C ALA A 353 -3.49 10.20 20.53
N GLU A 354 -2.46 10.99 20.80
CA GLU A 354 -1.83 11.09 22.12
C GLU A 354 -2.84 11.52 23.18
N ASN A 355 -3.62 12.59 22.94
CA ASN A 355 -4.64 13.07 23.85
C ASN A 355 -5.69 11.99 24.14
N ARG A 356 -6.22 11.32 23.12
CA ARG A 356 -7.24 10.27 23.28
C ARG A 356 -6.73 9.04 23.97
N ALA A 357 -5.50 8.62 23.69
CA ALA A 357 -4.89 7.51 24.41
C ALA A 357 -4.77 7.79 25.92
N ALA A 358 -4.45 9.03 26.28
CA ALA A 358 -4.37 9.45 27.68
C ALA A 358 -5.76 9.56 28.34
N GLU A 359 -6.79 9.97 27.61
CA GLU A 359 -8.14 10.17 28.14
C GLU A 359 -8.96 8.89 28.22
N ASN A 360 -8.96 8.09 27.14
CA ASN A 360 -9.90 6.98 26.97
C ASN A 360 -9.27 5.61 27.20
N GLY A 361 -7.94 5.46 27.02
CA GLY A 361 -7.24 4.19 27.16
C GLY A 361 -7.64 3.12 26.15
N ASP A 362 -8.31 3.52 25.04
CA ASP A 362 -8.77 2.59 23.99
C ASP A 362 -7.65 1.94 23.22
N PHE A 363 -6.49 2.58 23.19
CA PHE A 363 -5.25 2.09 22.59
C PHE A 363 -4.03 2.67 23.33
N VAL A 364 -2.89 2.03 23.17
CA VAL A 364 -1.60 2.49 23.73
C VAL A 364 -0.87 3.33 22.69
N PHE A 365 -0.49 4.54 23.08
CA PHE A 365 0.30 5.44 22.23
C PHE A 365 1.78 5.10 22.36
N LEU A 366 2.46 4.76 21.26
CA LEU A 366 3.85 4.29 21.24
C LEU A 366 4.83 5.28 20.58
N ALA A 367 4.38 6.48 20.22
CA ALA A 367 5.27 7.42 19.52
C ALA A 367 6.49 7.83 20.36
N ASP A 368 6.41 7.75 21.69
CA ASP A 368 7.51 8.06 22.62
C ASP A 368 8.46 6.88 22.88
N ALA A 369 8.20 5.72 22.29
CA ALA A 369 9.01 4.51 22.53
C ALA A 369 10.49 4.68 22.13
N PHE A 370 10.82 5.68 21.32
CA PHE A 370 12.17 5.95 20.85
C PHE A 370 12.84 7.17 21.50
N ASP A 371 12.24 7.83 22.48
CA ASP A 371 12.78 9.07 23.07
C ASP A 371 14.20 8.93 23.62
N SER A 372 14.51 7.78 24.22
CA SER A 372 15.86 7.48 24.73
C SER A 372 16.79 6.83 23.70
N VAL A 373 16.32 6.55 22.49
CA VAL A 373 17.04 5.80 21.44
C VAL A 373 17.82 6.76 20.56
N ARG A 374 19.14 6.57 20.48
CA ARG A 374 20.01 7.41 19.64
C ARG A 374 20.35 6.77 18.30
N GLU A 375 20.29 5.44 18.22
CA GLU A 375 20.55 4.70 17.00
C GLU A 375 19.46 4.98 15.96
N PRO A 376 19.80 4.96 14.65
CA PRO A 376 18.81 5.03 13.58
C PRO A 376 17.87 3.83 13.66
N VAL A 377 16.57 4.07 13.69
CA VAL A 377 15.54 3.02 13.72
C VAL A 377 14.57 3.09 12.53
N TYR A 378 14.47 4.24 11.88
CA TYR A 378 13.57 4.45 10.75
C TYR A 378 14.25 4.17 9.42
N LEU A 379 13.60 3.35 8.58
CA LEU A 379 13.98 3.11 7.18
C LEU A 379 13.42 4.20 6.25
N ASP A 380 12.29 4.74 6.62
CA ASP A 380 11.61 5.88 6.01
C ASP A 380 10.77 6.58 7.09
N TRP A 381 9.68 7.22 6.75
CA TRP A 381 8.88 8.00 7.71
C TRP A 381 8.22 7.18 8.80
N VAL A 382 8.02 5.87 8.59
CA VAL A 382 7.25 5.01 9.52
C VAL A 382 7.79 3.59 9.62
N HIS A 383 8.42 3.06 8.56
CA HIS A 383 8.95 1.69 8.59
C HIS A 383 10.22 1.64 9.44
N LEU A 384 10.27 0.63 10.27
CA LEU A 384 11.37 0.42 11.24
C LEU A 384 12.33 -0.65 10.74
N ASN A 385 13.61 -0.47 11.05
CA ASN A 385 14.59 -1.55 10.93
C ASN A 385 14.36 -2.62 12.03
N PRO A 386 15.03 -3.77 11.98
CA PRO A 386 14.86 -4.82 13.00
C PRO A 386 15.10 -4.35 14.42
N VAL A 387 16.03 -3.41 14.66
CA VAL A 387 16.29 -2.85 15.99
C VAL A 387 15.09 -2.06 16.50
N GLY A 388 14.52 -1.20 15.65
CA GLY A 388 13.31 -0.45 15.99
C GLY A 388 12.13 -1.37 16.29
N ASN A 389 11.93 -2.43 15.48
CA ASN A 389 10.87 -3.41 15.71
C ASN A 389 11.07 -4.18 17.02
N GLU A 390 12.30 -4.52 17.40
CA GLU A 390 12.59 -5.17 18.69
C GLU A 390 12.24 -4.26 19.87
N ILE A 391 12.56 -2.97 19.77
CA ILE A 391 12.23 -1.97 20.82
C ILE A 391 10.71 -1.86 20.96
N ILE A 392 9.99 -1.73 19.85
CA ILE A 392 8.52 -1.66 19.87
C ILE A 392 7.91 -2.95 20.43
N ALA A 393 8.35 -4.12 19.99
CA ALA A 393 7.87 -5.40 20.52
C ALA A 393 8.06 -5.48 22.04
N ARG A 394 9.21 -5.01 22.53
CA ARG A 394 9.50 -4.95 24.00
C ARG A 394 8.55 -3.98 24.70
N ALA A 395 8.28 -2.81 24.13
CA ALA A 395 7.34 -1.84 24.67
C ALA A 395 5.90 -2.37 24.69
N MET A 396 5.48 -3.14 23.67
CA MET A 396 4.16 -3.72 23.57
C MET A 396 3.95 -4.91 24.54
N THR A 397 5.00 -5.68 24.82
CA THR A 397 4.89 -6.96 25.56
C THR A 397 4.11 -6.87 26.88
N PRO A 398 4.35 -5.91 27.80
CA PRO A 398 3.60 -5.85 29.05
C PRO A 398 2.11 -5.60 28.84
N TYR A 399 1.73 -4.80 27.85
CA TYR A 399 0.33 -4.52 27.52
C TYR A 399 -0.35 -5.75 26.88
N VAL A 400 0.36 -6.45 25.99
CA VAL A 400 -0.14 -7.70 25.39
C VAL A 400 -0.37 -8.77 26.44
N GLN A 401 0.55 -8.89 27.42
CA GLN A 401 0.38 -9.79 28.56
C GLN A 401 -0.81 -9.41 29.43
N GLU A 402 -1.07 -8.13 29.62
CA GLU A 402 -2.24 -7.65 30.36
C GLU A 402 -3.54 -7.92 29.60
N CYS A 403 -3.57 -7.68 28.28
CA CYS A 403 -4.71 -8.02 27.44
C CYS A 403 -5.05 -9.53 27.45
N LEU A 404 -4.08 -10.40 27.72
CA LEU A 404 -4.28 -11.85 27.78
C LEU A 404 -4.89 -12.33 29.12
N LYS A 405 -4.78 -11.55 30.20
CA LYS A 405 -5.40 -11.85 31.49
C LYS A 405 -6.91 -11.68 31.42
#